data_457b46cd89769a84ef4de790b185e300
#
_entry.id   457b46cd89769a84ef4de790b185e300
#
_cell.length_a   1.000
_cell.length_b   1.000
_cell.length_c   1.000
_cell.angle_alpha   90.00
_cell.angle_beta   90.00
_cell.angle_gamma   90.00
#
_symmetry.space_group_name_H-M   'P 1'
#
loop_
_entity.id
_entity.type
_entity.pdbx_description
1 polymer ?
#
loop_
_entity_poly.entity_id
_entity_poly.type
_entity_poly.pdbx_seq_one_letter_code
_entity_poly.pdbx_strand_id
1 'polypeptide(L)'
;MTQKRIFALGFFDGVHLGHQALLKACVELARQLHVKTAAITFENHPQSLFSNPIPPLVNTLSDRQRLLRRYGMDHIYAFPVMKEVMSTNWRDFLDRLVESGAVGFVCGDDFRFGSRGEGNGERLQQYCTEHGLPCVIIPEQTMDDTRVSSTYIRRQIEEGDMATAVRFLGHPHYLTGEVISGRHIGRSIGVPTANLTIPEGVVVPKFGVYACRVEIDGITYCAVANVGTRPTVGGHRMTVEPWILDFEGDLYGREITLAFHKFLRPERKFDSLEELRAEIRKNAEETKEFFEK
;
A
#
# COMPACT_ATOMS: atom_id res chain seq x y z
N MET A 1 26.23 21.72 5.69
CA MET A 1 25.71 21.09 6.94
C MET A 1 24.67 20.07 6.56
N THR A 2 24.76 18.85 7.09
CA THR A 2 23.78 17.80 6.84
C THR A 2 22.45 18.18 7.47
N GLN A 3 21.35 18.07 6.72
CA GLN A 3 20.01 18.42 7.21
C GLN A 3 19.60 17.46 8.34
N LYS A 4 19.25 18.01 9.50
CA LYS A 4 18.79 17.23 10.66
C LYS A 4 17.40 16.67 10.46
N ARG A 5 17.18 15.39 10.86
CA ARG A 5 15.91 14.66 10.67
C ARG A 5 15.59 13.74 11.83
N ILE A 6 14.31 13.53 12.08
CA ILE A 6 13.82 12.39 12.86
C ILE A 6 13.52 11.24 11.89
N PHE A 7 14.04 10.06 12.19
CA PHE A 7 13.87 8.88 11.36
C PHE A 7 12.81 7.93 11.91
N ALA A 8 11.82 7.65 11.08
CA ALA A 8 10.85 6.58 11.26
C ALA A 8 11.43 5.30 10.64
N LEU A 9 11.62 4.26 11.45
CA LEU A 9 12.18 2.98 11.02
C LEU A 9 11.09 1.95 10.89
N GLY A 10 10.89 1.39 9.68
CA GLY A 10 9.87 0.38 9.44
C GLY A 10 9.85 -0.12 8.00
N PHE A 11 9.16 -1.23 7.75
CA PHE A 11 8.93 -1.70 6.39
C PHE A 11 7.77 -0.92 5.73
N PHE A 12 6.78 -0.53 6.52
CA PHE A 12 5.63 0.27 6.10
C PHE A 12 4.77 -0.36 5.00
N ASP A 13 4.75 -1.67 4.87
CA ASP A 13 3.89 -2.36 3.91
C ASP A 13 2.41 -2.09 4.24
N GLY A 14 1.69 -1.47 3.31
CA GLY A 14 0.30 -1.05 3.49
C GLY A 14 0.09 0.24 4.28
N VAL A 15 1.10 0.80 4.95
CA VAL A 15 1.01 2.01 5.81
C VAL A 15 -0.25 2.00 6.70
N HIS A 16 -0.53 0.84 7.31
CA HIS A 16 -1.71 0.59 8.15
C HIS A 16 -1.71 1.43 9.44
N LEU A 17 -2.80 1.37 10.22
CA LEU A 17 -2.99 2.19 11.43
C LEU A 17 -1.81 2.13 12.41
N GLY A 18 -1.18 0.95 12.60
CA GLY A 18 0.03 0.85 13.41
C GLY A 18 1.20 1.65 12.85
N HIS A 19 1.41 1.61 11.53
CA HIS A 19 2.41 2.45 10.86
C HIS A 19 2.06 3.93 10.95
N GLN A 20 0.78 4.30 10.82
CA GLN A 20 0.33 5.70 10.93
C GLN A 20 0.58 6.27 12.33
N ALA A 21 0.39 5.48 13.38
CA ALA A 21 0.72 5.89 14.76
C ALA A 21 2.22 6.22 14.90
N LEU A 22 3.09 5.39 14.31
CA LEU A 22 4.53 5.61 14.27
C LEU A 22 4.90 6.88 13.49
N LEU A 23 4.33 7.05 12.30
CA LEU A 23 4.59 8.24 11.46
C LEU A 23 4.12 9.53 12.14
N LYS A 24 2.95 9.49 12.81
CA LYS A 24 2.44 10.62 13.60
C LYS A 24 3.39 11.00 14.73
N ALA A 25 3.94 10.03 15.46
CA ALA A 25 4.92 10.28 16.51
C ALA A 25 6.22 10.87 15.93
N CYS A 26 6.66 10.40 14.76
CA CYS A 26 7.81 10.96 14.06
C CYS A 26 7.60 12.42 13.67
N VAL A 27 6.44 12.77 13.11
CA VAL A 27 6.07 14.15 12.75
C VAL A 27 6.03 15.04 13.99
N GLU A 28 5.43 14.57 15.07
CA GLU A 28 5.32 15.35 16.31
C GLU A 28 6.69 15.61 16.93
N LEU A 29 7.57 14.61 17.01
CA LEU A 29 8.93 14.76 17.51
C LEU A 29 9.76 15.70 16.63
N ALA A 30 9.64 15.60 15.30
CA ALA A 30 10.30 16.49 14.36
C ALA A 30 9.83 17.95 14.50
N ARG A 31 8.53 18.16 14.72
CA ARG A 31 7.95 19.47 14.98
C ARG A 31 8.50 20.11 16.27
N GLN A 32 8.60 19.33 17.35
CA GLN A 32 9.15 19.81 18.64
C GLN A 32 10.61 20.23 18.52
N LEU A 33 11.39 19.54 17.69
CA LEU A 33 12.82 19.82 17.49
C LEU A 33 13.10 20.76 16.31
N HIS A 34 12.07 21.22 15.60
CA HIS A 34 12.18 22.08 14.42
C HIS A 34 13.08 21.49 13.32
N VAL A 35 12.94 20.17 13.07
CA VAL A 35 13.69 19.44 12.04
C VAL A 35 12.75 18.74 11.06
N LYS A 36 13.32 18.17 10.00
CA LYS A 36 12.57 17.40 9.00
C LYS A 36 12.30 15.97 9.44
N THR A 37 11.37 15.30 8.75
CA THR A 37 11.07 13.88 8.92
C THR A 37 11.74 13.04 7.85
N ALA A 38 12.10 11.80 8.18
CA ALA A 38 12.57 10.81 7.23
C ALA A 38 11.99 9.43 7.55
N ALA A 39 11.67 8.64 6.54
CA ALA A 39 11.31 7.24 6.69
C ALA A 39 12.36 6.34 6.05
N ILE A 40 12.73 5.26 6.74
CA ILE A 40 13.50 4.14 6.18
C ILE A 40 12.51 3.04 5.83
N THR A 41 12.57 2.55 4.61
CA THR A 41 11.79 1.39 4.14
C THR A 41 12.64 0.50 3.23
N PHE A 42 12.04 -0.56 2.66
CA PHE A 42 12.72 -1.47 1.74
C PHE A 42 12.01 -1.47 0.38
N GLU A 43 12.77 -1.66 -0.70
CA GLU A 43 12.23 -1.77 -2.06
C GLU A 43 11.37 -3.01 -2.20
N ASN A 44 11.87 -4.15 -1.73
CA ASN A 44 11.25 -5.46 -1.81
C ASN A 44 10.85 -5.96 -0.42
N HIS A 45 10.11 -7.07 -0.36
CA HIS A 45 9.77 -7.70 0.91
C HIS A 45 11.04 -8.19 1.62
N PRO A 46 11.27 -7.86 2.93
CA PRO A 46 12.48 -8.25 3.66
C PRO A 46 12.74 -9.76 3.65
N GLN A 47 11.68 -10.58 3.57
CA GLN A 47 11.79 -12.03 3.48
C GLN A 47 12.20 -12.55 2.08
N SER A 48 12.36 -11.69 1.08
CA SER A 48 12.72 -12.13 -0.29
C SER A 48 14.04 -12.91 -0.37
N LEU A 49 14.93 -12.73 0.60
CA LEU A 49 16.18 -13.49 0.72
C LEU A 49 16.06 -14.84 1.43
N PHE A 50 14.95 -15.09 2.14
CA PHE A 50 14.84 -16.20 3.10
C PHE A 50 13.59 -17.06 2.91
N SER A 51 12.58 -16.59 2.20
CA SER A 51 11.28 -17.25 2.05
C SER A 51 10.97 -17.62 0.61
N ASN A 52 10.39 -18.80 0.41
CA ASN A 52 9.81 -19.23 -0.84
C ASN A 52 8.52 -20.01 -0.52
N PRO A 53 7.31 -19.55 -0.89
CA PRO A 53 7.06 -18.30 -1.65
C PRO A 53 7.29 -17.03 -0.84
N ILE A 54 7.60 -15.92 -1.56
CA ILE A 54 7.70 -14.60 -0.97
C ILE A 54 6.28 -14.07 -0.73
N PRO A 55 5.94 -13.57 0.49
CA PRO A 55 4.63 -12.95 0.71
C PRO A 55 4.42 -11.74 -0.21
N PRO A 56 3.24 -11.58 -0.85
CA PRO A 56 2.97 -10.40 -1.66
C PRO A 56 2.92 -9.15 -0.80
N LEU A 57 3.23 -8.00 -1.37
CA LEU A 57 3.13 -6.69 -0.73
C LEU A 57 1.69 -6.21 -0.72
N VAL A 58 1.29 -5.44 0.29
CA VAL A 58 -0.02 -4.77 0.31
C VAL A 58 -0.08 -3.68 -0.77
N ASN A 59 1.05 -3.02 -1.04
CA ASN A 59 1.14 -1.98 -2.07
C ASN A 59 2.54 -1.94 -2.71
N THR A 60 2.62 -1.33 -3.90
CA THR A 60 3.89 -1.08 -4.58
C THR A 60 4.79 -0.15 -3.77
N LEU A 61 6.06 -0.06 -4.12
CA LEU A 61 6.98 0.93 -3.54
C LEU A 61 6.51 2.37 -3.82
N SER A 62 6.03 2.65 -5.04
CA SER A 62 5.52 3.98 -5.41
C SER A 62 4.29 4.37 -4.59
N ASP A 63 3.33 3.45 -4.42
CA ASP A 63 2.14 3.67 -3.59
C ASP A 63 2.52 3.90 -2.12
N ARG A 64 3.45 3.10 -1.60
CA ARG A 64 3.97 3.23 -0.24
C ARG A 64 4.65 4.58 -0.02
N GLN A 65 5.50 5.00 -0.96
CA GLN A 65 6.15 6.31 -0.89
C GLN A 65 5.13 7.46 -0.93
N ARG A 66 4.09 7.36 -1.75
CA ARG A 66 2.99 8.34 -1.80
C ARG A 66 2.25 8.41 -0.46
N LEU A 67 1.93 7.27 0.14
CA LEU A 67 1.31 7.20 1.46
C LEU A 67 2.23 7.77 2.54
N LEU A 68 3.51 7.43 2.57
CA LEU A 68 4.47 7.97 3.53
C LEU A 68 4.54 9.51 3.44
N ARG A 69 4.56 10.07 2.22
CA ARG A 69 4.48 11.54 2.04
C ARG A 69 3.17 12.12 2.56
N ARG A 70 2.03 11.47 2.28
CA ARG A 70 0.71 11.87 2.78
C ARG A 70 0.66 11.90 4.32
N TYR A 71 1.38 11.00 4.97
CA TYR A 71 1.50 10.96 6.44
C TYR A 71 2.68 11.77 6.99
N GLY A 72 3.20 12.72 6.21
CA GLY A 72 4.11 13.76 6.69
C GLY A 72 5.60 13.43 6.64
N MET A 73 6.01 12.47 5.80
CA MET A 73 7.45 12.21 5.61
C MET A 73 8.03 13.13 4.52
N ASP A 74 8.96 14.01 4.90
CA ASP A 74 9.68 14.89 3.98
C ASP A 74 10.65 14.09 3.08
N HIS A 75 11.32 13.09 3.67
CA HIS A 75 12.31 12.25 2.98
C HIS A 75 11.96 10.77 3.15
N ILE A 76 12.19 9.98 2.11
CA ILE A 76 11.96 8.54 2.13
C ILE A 76 13.19 7.86 1.53
N TYR A 77 13.80 6.96 2.30
CA TYR A 77 14.93 6.16 1.90
C TYR A 77 14.49 4.71 1.76
N ALA A 78 14.41 4.22 0.54
CA ALA A 78 14.13 2.81 0.25
C ALA A 78 15.44 2.08 0.00
N PHE A 79 15.74 1.09 0.81
CA PHE A 79 16.93 0.26 0.65
C PHE A 79 16.58 -1.02 -0.13
N PRO A 80 17.44 -1.45 -1.07
CA PRO A 80 17.28 -2.74 -1.70
C PRO A 80 17.48 -3.85 -0.67
N VAL A 81 16.66 -4.91 -0.75
CA VAL A 81 16.84 -6.10 0.08
C VAL A 81 17.92 -6.96 -0.54
N MET A 82 19.16 -6.70 -0.15
CA MET A 82 20.37 -7.39 -0.59
C MET A 82 21.12 -7.93 0.62
N LYS A 83 21.88 -9.02 0.42
CA LYS A 83 22.63 -9.69 1.49
C LYS A 83 23.57 -8.72 2.22
N GLU A 84 24.23 -7.84 1.49
CA GLU A 84 25.16 -6.84 2.03
C GLU A 84 24.44 -5.84 2.96
N VAL A 85 23.27 -5.35 2.58
CA VAL A 85 22.44 -4.44 3.37
C VAL A 85 21.91 -5.16 4.62
N MET A 86 21.39 -6.37 4.45
CA MET A 86 20.77 -7.14 5.53
C MET A 86 21.79 -7.74 6.51
N SER A 87 23.08 -7.76 6.15
CA SER A 87 24.18 -8.21 7.03
C SER A 87 24.89 -7.07 7.78
N THR A 88 24.45 -5.82 7.59
CA THR A 88 25.03 -4.68 8.32
C THR A 88 24.81 -4.85 9.83
N ASN A 89 25.84 -4.65 10.63
CA ASN A 89 25.70 -4.64 12.09
C ASN A 89 24.66 -3.59 12.52
N TRP A 90 23.85 -3.90 13.52
CA TRP A 90 22.77 -3.01 13.95
C TRP A 90 23.28 -1.65 14.46
N ARG A 91 24.45 -1.60 15.14
CA ARG A 91 25.07 -0.37 15.62
C ARG A 91 25.63 0.46 14.46
N ASP A 92 26.36 -0.16 13.53
CA ASP A 92 26.89 0.51 12.34
C ASP A 92 25.75 1.09 11.46
N PHE A 93 24.60 0.42 11.41
CA PHE A 93 23.41 0.95 10.74
C PHE A 93 22.94 2.27 11.37
N LEU A 94 22.85 2.32 12.71
CA LEU A 94 22.44 3.55 13.43
C LEU A 94 23.50 4.65 13.31
N ASP A 95 24.79 4.31 13.41
CA ASP A 95 25.89 5.25 13.27
C ASP A 95 25.84 5.96 11.90
N ARG A 96 25.63 5.21 10.82
CA ARG A 96 25.47 5.76 9.46
C ARG A 96 24.24 6.68 9.36
N LEU A 97 23.14 6.38 10.03
CA LEU A 97 21.98 7.27 10.07
C LEU A 97 22.27 8.56 10.82
N VAL A 98 23.00 8.49 11.94
CA VAL A 98 23.44 9.68 12.70
C VAL A 98 24.38 10.53 11.86
N GLU A 99 25.36 9.95 11.19
CA GLU A 99 26.25 10.62 10.25
C GLU A 99 25.48 11.29 9.10
N SER A 100 24.38 10.67 8.65
CA SER A 100 23.49 11.22 7.61
C SER A 100 22.56 12.32 8.11
N GLY A 101 22.58 12.63 9.42
CA GLY A 101 21.80 13.71 10.03
C GLY A 101 20.62 13.24 10.89
N ALA A 102 20.56 11.99 11.33
CA ALA A 102 19.56 11.57 12.29
C ALA A 102 19.82 12.24 13.65
N VAL A 103 18.80 12.87 14.21
CA VAL A 103 18.81 13.49 15.54
C VAL A 103 17.75 12.89 16.46
N GLY A 104 17.17 11.78 16.09
CA GLY A 104 16.21 10.99 16.86
C GLY A 104 15.54 9.94 16.01
N PHE A 105 14.89 8.96 16.67
CA PHE A 105 14.34 7.78 16.03
C PHE A 105 12.95 7.44 16.57
N VAL A 106 12.13 6.87 15.68
CA VAL A 106 10.82 6.29 16.02
C VAL A 106 10.71 4.93 15.34
N CYS A 107 10.33 3.89 16.07
CA CYS A 107 10.04 2.57 15.49
C CYS A 107 8.90 1.85 16.23
N GLY A 108 8.40 0.76 15.66
CA GLY A 108 7.52 -0.17 16.37
C GLY A 108 8.30 -1.07 17.33
N ASP A 109 7.66 -1.58 18.37
CA ASP A 109 8.25 -2.50 19.34
C ASP A 109 8.64 -3.84 18.72
N ASP A 110 7.95 -4.27 17.66
CA ASP A 110 8.24 -5.48 16.90
C ASP A 110 9.30 -5.29 15.80
N PHE A 111 9.75 -4.05 15.55
CA PHE A 111 10.71 -3.76 14.47
C PHE A 111 12.08 -4.38 14.74
N ARG A 112 12.62 -5.04 13.72
CA ARG A 112 13.96 -5.65 13.73
C ARG A 112 14.83 -5.06 12.64
N PHE A 113 16.09 -4.81 12.94
CA PHE A 113 17.07 -4.26 12.00
C PHE A 113 18.47 -4.81 12.24
N GLY A 114 19.37 -4.54 11.29
CA GLY A 114 20.72 -5.08 11.35
C GLY A 114 20.81 -6.58 11.06
N SER A 115 22.03 -7.09 11.10
CA SER A 115 22.32 -8.48 10.79
C SER A 115 21.48 -9.43 11.66
N ARG A 116 20.81 -10.40 11.02
CA ARG A 116 19.93 -11.39 11.68
C ARG A 116 18.83 -10.78 12.55
N GLY A 117 18.48 -9.50 12.35
CA GLY A 117 17.47 -8.81 13.17
C GLY A 117 17.90 -8.61 14.62
N GLU A 118 19.20 -8.49 14.88
CA GLU A 118 19.72 -8.29 16.24
C GLU A 118 19.32 -6.93 16.84
N GLY A 119 19.17 -5.89 16.00
CA GLY A 119 18.61 -4.60 16.40
C GLY A 119 17.10 -4.74 16.68
N ASN A 120 16.64 -4.12 17.75
CA ASN A 120 15.24 -4.08 18.17
C ASN A 120 14.96 -2.77 18.92
N GLY A 121 13.72 -2.58 19.39
CA GLY A 121 13.32 -1.39 20.13
C GLY A 121 14.16 -1.11 21.37
N GLU A 122 14.49 -2.15 22.14
CA GLU A 122 15.31 -2.04 23.35
C GLU A 122 16.74 -1.58 23.05
N ARG A 123 17.40 -2.20 22.05
CA ARG A 123 18.75 -1.80 21.62
C ARG A 123 18.76 -0.40 20.99
N LEU A 124 17.70 -0.03 20.27
CA LEU A 124 17.54 1.34 19.76
C LEU A 124 17.44 2.35 20.90
N GLN A 125 16.62 2.05 21.92
CA GLN A 125 16.47 2.89 23.10
C GLN A 125 17.80 3.04 23.86
N GLN A 126 18.54 1.93 24.04
CA GLN A 126 19.87 1.95 24.66
C GLN A 126 20.84 2.86 23.86
N TYR A 127 20.95 2.64 22.55
CA TYR A 127 21.80 3.43 21.66
C TYR A 127 21.46 4.92 21.74
N CYS A 128 20.17 5.26 21.70
CA CYS A 128 19.72 6.65 21.79
C CYS A 128 20.08 7.28 23.14
N THR A 129 19.96 6.55 24.24
CA THR A 129 20.35 7.00 25.58
C THR A 129 21.86 7.28 25.66
N GLU A 130 22.70 6.38 25.12
CA GLU A 130 24.16 6.53 25.06
C GLU A 130 24.59 7.78 24.28
N HIS A 131 23.80 8.18 23.24
CA HIS A 131 24.13 9.30 22.35
C HIS A 131 23.32 10.59 22.63
N GLY A 132 22.48 10.59 23.69
CA GLY A 132 21.64 11.74 24.02
C GLY A 132 20.59 12.09 22.93
N LEU A 133 20.11 11.08 22.20
CA LEU A 133 19.11 11.20 21.15
C LEU A 133 17.71 10.85 21.66
N PRO A 134 16.65 11.57 21.29
CA PRO A 134 15.28 11.15 21.57
C PRO A 134 14.92 9.88 20.79
N CYS A 135 14.19 8.98 21.46
CA CYS A 135 13.70 7.75 20.89
C CYS A 135 12.26 7.51 21.33
N VAL A 136 11.39 7.12 20.39
CA VAL A 136 10.01 6.76 20.67
C VAL A 136 9.76 5.35 20.12
N ILE A 137 9.32 4.45 21.00
CA ILE A 137 8.90 3.09 20.62
C ILE A 137 7.39 3.04 20.67
N ILE A 138 6.78 2.71 19.55
CA ILE A 138 5.31 2.60 19.43
C ILE A 138 4.89 1.18 19.73
N PRO A 139 4.01 0.98 20.72
CA PRO A 139 3.50 -0.35 21.03
C PRO A 139 2.63 -0.88 19.91
N GLU A 140 2.52 -2.20 19.85
CA GLU A 140 1.63 -2.89 18.92
C GLU A 140 0.20 -2.35 19.00
N GLN A 141 -0.39 -2.10 17.85
CA GLN A 141 -1.76 -1.59 17.75
C GLN A 141 -2.73 -2.74 17.53
N THR A 142 -3.85 -2.71 18.24
CA THR A 142 -4.96 -3.66 18.07
C THR A 142 -6.25 -2.95 17.73
N MET A 143 -7.12 -3.62 17.01
CA MET A 143 -8.49 -3.20 16.73
C MET A 143 -9.41 -4.42 16.83
N ASP A 144 -10.50 -4.32 17.62
CA ASP A 144 -11.42 -5.44 17.88
C ASP A 144 -10.64 -6.71 18.35
N ASP A 145 -9.74 -6.56 19.31
CA ASP A 145 -8.86 -7.60 19.86
C ASP A 145 -7.94 -8.28 18.84
N THR A 146 -7.87 -7.73 17.60
CA THR A 146 -7.03 -8.24 16.53
C THR A 146 -5.84 -7.30 16.30
N ARG A 147 -4.64 -7.89 16.21
CA ARG A 147 -3.41 -7.15 15.87
C ARG A 147 -3.52 -6.51 14.50
N VAL A 148 -3.23 -5.21 14.42
CA VAL A 148 -3.10 -4.48 13.14
C VAL A 148 -1.77 -4.85 12.49
N SER A 149 -1.82 -5.62 11.40
CA SER A 149 -0.61 -6.07 10.69
C SER A 149 -0.82 -6.22 9.19
N SER A 150 0.24 -6.06 8.40
CA SER A 150 0.20 -6.28 6.94
C SER A 150 -0.23 -7.71 6.58
N THR A 151 0.12 -8.70 7.41
CA THR A 151 -0.27 -10.10 7.20
C THR A 151 -1.78 -10.30 7.33
N TYR A 152 -2.40 -9.73 8.37
CA TYR A 152 -3.85 -9.78 8.56
C TYR A 152 -4.58 -9.06 7.42
N ILE A 153 -4.10 -7.86 7.07
CA ILE A 153 -4.69 -7.04 6.00
C ILE A 153 -4.62 -7.74 4.64
N ARG A 154 -3.49 -8.36 4.28
CA ARG A 154 -3.35 -9.15 3.05
C ARG A 154 -4.40 -10.24 2.97
N ARG A 155 -4.59 -10.97 4.05
CA ARG A 155 -5.61 -12.01 4.12
C ARG A 155 -7.02 -11.45 3.88
N GLN A 156 -7.37 -10.31 4.48
CA GLN A 156 -8.69 -9.69 4.25
C GLN A 156 -8.88 -9.27 2.79
N ILE A 157 -7.84 -8.75 2.13
CA ILE A 157 -7.86 -8.41 0.70
C ILE A 157 -8.06 -9.66 -0.16
N GLU A 158 -7.33 -10.75 0.12
CA GLU A 158 -7.43 -12.02 -0.58
C GLU A 158 -8.79 -12.72 -0.38
N GLU A 159 -9.39 -12.58 0.79
CA GLU A 159 -10.73 -13.09 1.11
C GLU A 159 -11.86 -12.21 0.56
N GLY A 160 -11.56 -10.97 0.13
CA GLY A 160 -12.52 -9.99 -0.39
C GLY A 160 -13.25 -9.22 0.71
N ASP A 161 -12.85 -9.34 1.97
CA ASP A 161 -13.35 -8.48 3.05
C ASP A 161 -12.66 -7.12 3.01
N MET A 162 -13.01 -6.37 1.97
CA MET A 162 -12.42 -5.06 1.73
C MET A 162 -12.82 -4.05 2.82
N ALA A 163 -13.99 -4.21 3.44
CA ALA A 163 -14.44 -3.35 4.52
C ALA A 163 -13.51 -3.46 5.74
N THR A 164 -13.18 -4.67 6.15
CA THR A 164 -12.21 -4.92 7.22
C THR A 164 -10.81 -4.47 6.81
N ALA A 165 -10.37 -4.77 5.58
CA ALA A 165 -9.07 -4.31 5.08
C ALA A 165 -8.92 -2.79 5.17
N VAL A 166 -9.91 -2.02 4.71
CA VAL A 166 -9.93 -0.55 4.77
C VAL A 166 -9.92 -0.04 6.21
N ARG A 167 -10.66 -0.68 7.13
CA ARG A 167 -10.67 -0.29 8.55
C ARG A 167 -9.27 -0.44 9.18
N PHE A 168 -8.59 -1.56 8.92
CA PHE A 168 -7.26 -1.83 9.47
C PHE A 168 -6.15 -1.04 8.78
N LEU A 169 -6.32 -0.74 7.49
CA LEU A 169 -5.44 0.17 6.75
C LEU A 169 -5.60 1.63 7.23
N GLY A 170 -6.82 2.06 7.59
CA GLY A 170 -7.15 3.46 7.82
C GLY A 170 -7.23 4.29 6.53
N HIS A 171 -7.20 3.64 5.40
CA HIS A 171 -7.38 4.19 4.04
C HIS A 171 -7.78 3.07 3.07
N PRO A 172 -8.29 3.37 1.86
CA PRO A 172 -8.58 2.34 0.86
C PRO A 172 -7.33 1.53 0.48
N HIS A 173 -7.54 0.29 0.02
CA HIS A 173 -6.49 -0.46 -0.66
C HIS A 173 -6.24 0.15 -2.04
N TYR A 174 -5.02 0.61 -2.29
CA TYR A 174 -4.64 1.22 -3.57
C TYR A 174 -3.95 0.22 -4.48
N LEU A 175 -4.33 0.26 -5.75
CA LEU A 175 -3.64 -0.43 -6.83
C LEU A 175 -3.35 0.57 -7.94
N THR A 176 -2.08 0.88 -8.14
CA THR A 176 -1.62 1.75 -9.21
C THR A 176 -1.12 0.91 -10.38
N GLY A 177 -1.54 1.25 -11.59
CA GLY A 177 -1.13 0.57 -12.79
C GLY A 177 -1.31 1.43 -14.04
N GLU A 178 -0.59 1.05 -15.11
CA GLU A 178 -0.73 1.66 -16.42
C GLU A 178 -2.00 1.14 -17.11
N VAL A 179 -2.74 2.07 -17.74
CA VAL A 179 -3.90 1.74 -18.57
C VAL A 179 -3.43 1.23 -19.93
N ILE A 180 -3.64 -0.06 -20.16
CA ILE A 180 -3.29 -0.71 -21.42
C ILE A 180 -4.53 -0.93 -22.31
N SER A 181 -4.29 -1.12 -23.62
CA SER A 181 -5.35 -1.46 -24.56
C SER A 181 -5.95 -2.84 -24.24
N GLY A 182 -7.28 -2.94 -24.26
CA GLY A 182 -8.04 -4.16 -24.07
C GLY A 182 -8.83 -4.57 -25.31
N ARG A 183 -9.70 -5.59 -25.17
CA ARG A 183 -10.55 -6.10 -26.28
C ARG A 183 -11.70 -5.16 -26.68
N HIS A 184 -11.88 -4.02 -26.01
CA HIS A 184 -12.93 -3.03 -26.25
C HIS A 184 -14.38 -3.54 -26.22
N ILE A 185 -14.64 -4.73 -25.65
CA ILE A 185 -15.99 -5.32 -25.56
C ILE A 185 -16.93 -4.39 -24.78
N GLY A 186 -16.44 -3.77 -23.71
CA GLY A 186 -17.23 -2.81 -22.94
C GLY A 186 -17.75 -1.63 -23.75
N ARG A 187 -16.99 -1.14 -24.73
CA ARG A 187 -17.45 -0.06 -25.62
C ARG A 187 -18.67 -0.44 -26.45
N SER A 188 -18.73 -1.68 -26.95
CA SER A 188 -19.88 -2.15 -27.78
C SER A 188 -21.18 -2.24 -26.99
N ILE A 189 -21.12 -2.37 -25.67
CA ILE A 189 -22.29 -2.42 -24.77
C ILE A 189 -22.51 -1.11 -24.00
N GLY A 190 -21.77 -0.03 -24.35
CA GLY A 190 -21.90 1.28 -23.70
C GLY A 190 -21.33 1.34 -22.27
N VAL A 191 -20.35 0.48 -21.96
CA VAL A 191 -19.63 0.41 -20.68
C VAL A 191 -18.12 0.40 -20.94
N PRO A 192 -17.52 1.56 -21.28
CA PRO A 192 -16.10 1.63 -21.59
C PRO A 192 -15.27 1.33 -20.34
N THR A 193 -14.53 0.21 -20.37
CA THR A 193 -13.61 -0.18 -19.30
C THR A 193 -12.17 0.11 -19.69
N ALA A 194 -11.38 0.62 -18.76
CA ALA A 194 -9.92 0.61 -18.85
C ALA A 194 -9.39 -0.79 -18.50
N ASN A 195 -8.13 -1.08 -18.81
CA ASN A 195 -7.47 -2.30 -18.38
C ASN A 195 -6.18 -1.91 -17.68
N LEU A 196 -6.06 -2.29 -16.41
CA LEU A 196 -4.85 -2.04 -15.65
C LEU A 196 -3.95 -3.28 -15.61
N THR A 197 -2.65 -3.04 -15.76
CA THR A 197 -1.65 -4.04 -15.40
C THR A 197 -1.56 -4.13 -13.88
N ILE A 198 -1.61 -5.35 -13.34
CA ILE A 198 -1.34 -5.58 -11.91
C ILE A 198 0.17 -5.67 -11.74
N PRO A 199 0.78 -4.85 -10.87
CA PRO A 199 2.20 -4.98 -10.54
C PRO A 199 2.52 -6.35 -9.94
N GLU A 200 3.64 -6.95 -10.34
CA GLU A 200 4.10 -8.20 -9.75
C GLU A 200 4.42 -8.05 -8.26
N GLY A 201 4.18 -9.12 -7.50
CA GLY A 201 4.49 -9.16 -6.07
C GLY A 201 3.56 -8.36 -5.17
N VAL A 202 2.49 -7.78 -5.70
CA VAL A 202 1.44 -7.11 -4.91
C VAL A 202 0.26 -8.06 -4.70
N VAL A 203 -0.37 -7.98 -3.52
CA VAL A 203 -1.56 -8.77 -3.18
C VAL A 203 -2.70 -8.46 -4.15
N VAL A 204 -3.31 -9.51 -4.63
CA VAL A 204 -4.45 -9.40 -5.55
C VAL A 204 -5.75 -9.56 -4.77
N PRO A 205 -6.67 -8.60 -4.89
CA PRO A 205 -7.99 -8.75 -4.30
C PRO A 205 -8.70 -10.01 -4.83
N LYS A 206 -9.57 -10.61 -4.01
CA LYS A 206 -10.45 -11.70 -4.45
C LYS A 206 -11.10 -11.39 -5.78
N PHE A 207 -11.18 -12.38 -6.67
CA PHE A 207 -11.84 -12.18 -7.97
C PHE A 207 -13.31 -11.80 -7.81
N GLY A 208 -13.73 -10.78 -8.54
CA GLY A 208 -15.07 -10.23 -8.47
C GLY A 208 -15.15 -8.75 -8.78
N VAL A 209 -16.26 -8.16 -8.44
CA VAL A 209 -16.59 -6.75 -8.76
C VAL A 209 -16.54 -5.92 -7.50
N TYR A 210 -15.98 -4.72 -7.63
CA TYR A 210 -15.70 -3.80 -6.52
C TYR A 210 -16.23 -2.39 -6.79
N ALA A 211 -16.73 -1.73 -5.74
CA ALA A 211 -16.89 -0.29 -5.70
C ALA A 211 -15.53 0.36 -5.41
N CYS A 212 -15.11 1.25 -6.30
CA CYS A 212 -13.81 1.89 -6.28
C CYS A 212 -13.94 3.41 -6.49
N ARG A 213 -12.86 4.14 -6.15
CA ARG A 213 -12.62 5.51 -6.58
C ARG A 213 -11.33 5.58 -7.39
N VAL A 214 -11.25 6.55 -8.28
CA VAL A 214 -10.05 6.86 -9.05
C VAL A 214 -9.89 8.38 -9.12
N GLU A 215 -8.67 8.87 -8.95
CA GLU A 215 -8.35 10.28 -9.13
C GLU A 215 -7.70 10.48 -10.51
N ILE A 216 -8.27 11.38 -11.31
CA ILE A 216 -7.79 11.74 -12.63
C ILE A 216 -7.75 13.26 -12.71
N ASP A 217 -6.56 13.82 -12.92
CA ASP A 217 -6.34 15.26 -13.04
C ASP A 217 -6.91 16.09 -11.86
N GLY A 218 -6.80 15.52 -10.62
CA GLY A 218 -7.29 16.14 -9.39
C GLY A 218 -8.79 15.99 -9.13
N ILE A 219 -9.53 15.32 -10.04
CA ILE A 219 -10.96 15.02 -9.87
C ILE A 219 -11.12 13.56 -9.47
N THR A 220 -11.92 13.31 -8.43
CA THR A 220 -12.24 11.97 -7.96
C THR A 220 -13.52 11.46 -8.62
N TYR A 221 -13.42 10.34 -9.32
CA TYR A 221 -14.54 9.64 -9.95
C TYR A 221 -14.88 8.36 -9.19
N CYS A 222 -16.16 7.96 -9.23
CA CYS A 222 -16.56 6.61 -8.86
C CYS A 222 -16.18 5.64 -9.98
N ALA A 223 -15.84 4.40 -9.62
CA ALA A 223 -15.54 3.36 -10.58
C ALA A 223 -16.05 2.00 -10.12
N VAL A 224 -16.49 1.17 -11.05
CA VAL A 224 -16.79 -0.24 -10.84
C VAL A 224 -15.65 -1.04 -11.45
N ALA A 225 -14.91 -1.80 -10.65
CA ALA A 225 -13.78 -2.57 -11.13
C ALA A 225 -14.04 -4.07 -11.07
N ASN A 226 -13.81 -4.78 -12.17
CA ASN A 226 -13.72 -6.24 -12.18
C ASN A 226 -12.27 -6.67 -11.99
N VAL A 227 -12.02 -7.54 -10.99
CA VAL A 227 -10.76 -8.24 -10.77
C VAL A 227 -10.96 -9.69 -11.19
N GLY A 228 -10.16 -10.16 -12.14
CA GLY A 228 -10.31 -11.51 -12.69
C GLY A 228 -9.07 -11.99 -13.43
N THR A 229 -9.22 -13.05 -14.21
CA THR A 229 -8.15 -13.61 -15.03
C THR A 229 -8.53 -13.62 -16.50
N ARG A 230 -7.53 -13.44 -17.37
CA ARG A 230 -7.68 -13.65 -18.80
C ARG A 230 -6.76 -14.77 -19.28
N PRO A 231 -7.25 -15.68 -20.14
CA PRO A 231 -6.40 -16.61 -20.84
C PRO A 231 -5.41 -15.86 -21.74
N THR A 232 -4.13 -16.22 -21.67
CA THR A 232 -3.06 -15.73 -22.54
C THR A 232 -2.29 -16.88 -23.15
N VAL A 233 -1.51 -16.61 -24.18
CA VAL A 233 -0.55 -17.59 -24.72
C VAL A 233 0.51 -17.82 -23.62
N GLY A 234 0.42 -18.96 -22.92
CA GLY A 234 1.35 -19.30 -21.81
C GLY A 234 0.75 -19.29 -20.42
N GLY A 235 -0.58 -19.05 -20.24
CA GLY A 235 -1.24 -19.13 -18.93
C GLY A 235 -2.41 -18.17 -18.75
N HIS A 236 -2.65 -17.83 -17.49
CA HIS A 236 -3.69 -16.85 -17.11
C HIS A 236 -3.00 -15.58 -16.61
N ARG A 237 -3.33 -14.43 -17.19
CA ARG A 237 -2.91 -13.14 -16.67
C ARG A 237 -4.05 -12.53 -15.84
N MET A 238 -3.71 -12.04 -14.66
CA MET A 238 -4.65 -11.29 -13.85
C MET A 238 -4.92 -9.92 -14.45
N THR A 239 -6.17 -9.48 -14.40
CA THR A 239 -6.63 -8.21 -14.94
C THR A 239 -7.48 -7.46 -13.94
N VAL A 240 -7.35 -6.14 -13.94
CA VAL A 240 -8.27 -5.23 -13.27
C VAL A 240 -8.88 -4.33 -14.32
N GLU A 241 -10.19 -4.37 -14.44
CA GLU A 241 -10.95 -3.69 -15.47
C GLU A 241 -11.93 -2.69 -14.85
N PRO A 242 -11.50 -1.45 -14.53
CA PRO A 242 -12.40 -0.43 -14.04
C PRO A 242 -13.22 0.21 -15.15
N TRP A 243 -14.51 0.32 -14.93
CA TRP A 243 -15.40 1.28 -15.58
C TRP A 243 -15.47 2.54 -14.73
N ILE A 244 -14.92 3.65 -15.23
CA ILE A 244 -14.91 4.93 -14.54
C ILE A 244 -16.21 5.64 -14.88
N LEU A 245 -17.04 5.88 -13.88
CA LEU A 245 -18.38 6.45 -14.06
C LEU A 245 -18.27 7.96 -14.34
N ASP A 246 -19.11 8.43 -15.27
CA ASP A 246 -19.21 9.84 -15.62
C ASP A 246 -17.89 10.48 -16.11
N PHE A 247 -16.94 9.66 -16.58
CA PHE A 247 -15.68 10.10 -17.16
C PHE A 247 -15.70 9.93 -18.68
N GLU A 248 -15.35 11.02 -19.37
CA GLU A 248 -15.13 11.04 -20.82
C GLU A 248 -13.70 11.47 -21.11
N GLY A 249 -12.90 10.60 -21.72
CA GLY A 249 -11.51 10.90 -22.04
C GLY A 249 -10.72 9.66 -22.43
N ASP A 250 -9.47 9.89 -22.84
CA ASP A 250 -8.50 8.84 -23.14
C ASP A 250 -7.50 8.69 -22.00
N LEU A 251 -7.36 7.45 -21.51
CA LEU A 251 -6.46 7.09 -20.41
C LEU A 251 -5.34 6.15 -20.86
N TYR A 252 -5.27 5.76 -22.13
CA TYR A 252 -4.23 4.83 -22.59
C TYR A 252 -2.82 5.36 -22.36
N GLY A 253 -1.96 4.49 -21.83
CA GLY A 253 -0.59 4.85 -21.46
C GLY A 253 -0.46 5.72 -20.21
N ARG A 254 -1.58 6.10 -19.59
CA ARG A 254 -1.56 6.84 -18.31
C ARG A 254 -1.50 5.88 -17.14
N GLU A 255 -0.79 6.25 -16.11
CA GLU A 255 -0.84 5.59 -14.81
C GLU A 255 -2.02 6.14 -14.01
N ILE A 256 -2.90 5.26 -13.53
CA ILE A 256 -4.00 5.61 -12.63
C ILE A 256 -3.95 4.78 -11.36
N THR A 257 -4.46 5.35 -10.27
CA THR A 257 -4.57 4.68 -8.98
C THR A 257 -6.03 4.39 -8.68
N LEU A 258 -6.33 3.12 -8.55
CA LEU A 258 -7.65 2.65 -8.17
C LEU A 258 -7.69 2.40 -6.65
N ALA A 259 -8.63 3.02 -5.97
CA ALA A 259 -8.88 2.88 -4.55
C ALA A 259 -10.05 1.91 -4.32
N PHE A 260 -9.79 0.72 -3.79
CA PHE A 260 -10.78 -0.31 -3.50
C PHE A 260 -11.47 -0.02 -2.16
N HIS A 261 -12.80 0.01 -2.15
CA HIS A 261 -13.59 0.31 -0.95
C HIS A 261 -14.50 -0.83 -0.52
N LYS A 262 -15.18 -1.49 -1.47
CA LYS A 262 -16.19 -2.51 -1.14
C LYS A 262 -16.21 -3.61 -2.20
N PHE A 263 -16.26 -4.87 -1.77
CA PHE A 263 -16.59 -6.00 -2.62
C PHE A 263 -18.11 -6.01 -2.87
N LEU A 264 -18.53 -6.01 -4.13
CA LEU A 264 -19.93 -6.03 -4.50
C LEU A 264 -20.45 -7.45 -4.72
N ARG A 265 -19.73 -8.25 -5.52
CA ARG A 265 -20.12 -9.63 -5.85
C ARG A 265 -18.95 -10.43 -6.47
N PRO A 266 -19.01 -11.77 -6.44
CA PRO A 266 -18.09 -12.61 -7.21
C PRO A 266 -18.32 -12.47 -8.73
N GLU A 267 -17.33 -12.95 -9.52
CA GLU A 267 -17.52 -13.13 -10.96
C GLU A 267 -18.64 -14.16 -11.23
N ARG A 268 -19.41 -13.91 -12.28
CA ARG A 268 -20.42 -14.86 -12.78
C ARG A 268 -20.47 -14.82 -14.29
N LYS A 269 -20.95 -15.92 -14.89
CA LYS A 269 -21.28 -15.98 -16.31
C LYS A 269 -22.68 -15.39 -16.53
N PHE A 270 -22.88 -14.83 -17.72
CA PHE A 270 -24.14 -14.26 -18.16
C PHE A 270 -24.57 -14.97 -19.46
N ASP A 271 -25.85 -15.20 -19.60
CA ASP A 271 -26.39 -15.90 -20.75
C ASP A 271 -26.58 -14.97 -21.97
N SER A 272 -26.60 -13.64 -21.76
CA SER A 272 -26.70 -12.63 -22.80
C SER A 272 -25.89 -11.37 -22.48
N LEU A 273 -25.63 -10.56 -23.52
CA LEU A 273 -25.01 -9.25 -23.38
C LEU A 273 -25.93 -8.24 -22.68
N GLU A 274 -27.24 -8.40 -22.84
CA GLU A 274 -28.27 -7.58 -22.18
C GLU A 274 -28.24 -7.82 -20.67
N GLU A 275 -28.16 -9.06 -20.24
CA GLU A 275 -28.05 -9.43 -18.81
C GLU A 275 -26.76 -8.87 -18.21
N LEU A 276 -25.62 -9.05 -18.89
CA LEU A 276 -24.34 -8.47 -18.49
C LEU A 276 -24.44 -6.95 -18.32
N ARG A 277 -25.02 -6.27 -19.29
CA ARG A 277 -25.19 -4.80 -19.27
C ARG A 277 -26.07 -4.34 -18.12
N ALA A 278 -27.18 -5.04 -17.86
CA ALA A 278 -28.10 -4.73 -16.76
C ALA A 278 -27.36 -4.86 -15.41
N GLU A 279 -26.63 -5.94 -15.23
CA GLU A 279 -25.87 -6.16 -13.98
C GLU A 279 -24.76 -5.13 -13.77
N ILE A 280 -24.03 -4.77 -14.84
CA ILE A 280 -22.98 -3.74 -14.71
C ILE A 280 -23.59 -2.38 -14.31
N ARG A 281 -24.75 -2.02 -14.87
CA ARG A 281 -25.47 -0.79 -14.49
C ARG A 281 -25.92 -0.83 -13.02
N LYS A 282 -26.45 -1.96 -12.57
CA LYS A 282 -26.82 -2.17 -11.16
C LYS A 282 -25.60 -1.99 -10.25
N ASN A 283 -24.44 -2.55 -10.62
CA ASN A 283 -23.22 -2.35 -9.84
C ASN A 283 -22.76 -0.87 -9.81
N ALA A 284 -23.00 -0.11 -10.90
CA ALA A 284 -22.71 1.31 -10.94
C ALA A 284 -23.63 2.11 -9.98
N GLU A 285 -24.93 1.80 -9.96
CA GLU A 285 -25.89 2.39 -9.04
C GLU A 285 -25.51 2.09 -7.58
N GLU A 286 -25.26 0.81 -7.24
CA GLU A 286 -24.80 0.41 -5.91
C GLU A 286 -23.48 1.11 -5.50
N THR A 287 -22.60 1.37 -6.45
CA THR A 287 -21.34 2.09 -6.20
C THR A 287 -21.59 3.56 -5.90
N LYS A 288 -22.46 4.23 -6.67
CA LYS A 288 -22.82 5.63 -6.43
C LYS A 288 -23.49 5.78 -5.06
N GLU A 289 -24.50 4.96 -4.75
CA GLU A 289 -25.18 4.95 -3.44
C GLU A 289 -24.23 4.71 -2.27
N PHE A 290 -23.20 3.84 -2.45
CA PHE A 290 -22.22 3.58 -1.41
C PHE A 290 -21.36 4.81 -1.09
N PHE A 291 -21.06 5.65 -2.07
CA PHE A 291 -20.22 6.84 -1.89
C PHE A 291 -21.00 8.12 -1.57
N GLU A 292 -22.32 8.11 -1.71
CA GLU A 292 -23.21 9.21 -1.34
C GLU A 292 -23.59 9.23 0.16
N LYS A 293 -23.39 8.08 0.84
CA LYS A 293 -23.59 7.90 2.29
C LYS A 293 -22.36 8.32 3.10
#